data_cf7f93e254eba0d979e468a8229e5fa0
#
_entry.id   cf7f93e254eba0d979e468a8229e5fa0
#
_cell.length_a   1.000
_cell.length_b   1.000
_cell.length_c   1.000
_cell.angle_alpha   90.00
_cell.angle_beta   90.00
_cell.angle_gamma   90.00
#
_symmetry.space_group_name_H-M   'P 1'
#
loop_
_entity.id
_entity.type
_entity.pdbx_description
1 polymer ?
#
loop_
_entity_poly.entity_id
_entity_poly.type
_entity_poly.pdbx_seq_one_letter_code
_entity_poly.pdbx_strand_id
1 'polypeptide(L)'
;SMKTVSSMLNVPIDYYLEVNMKALRSLVNAVGGVDVNVPFDFSYDWCDFHKGKQHLNGRHAVAYVRMRKEDPRGDYGRQLRQRQVIEAIMHKAMSVNTLSNYRKLIDIFNKYVKTNLTFNDMLSLTLNYRGCAKNLKSGYIQGHDAWIDGSSIQVASTEELQKVSNRIRKNLGLETETLDNEETRQNELNDQNSHIKWDDPQAFTNYRIYDQKSDKPAGGSNSGYGKNPNASSSPNSSSSSSSSSSGGWKFRW
;
A
#
# COMPACT_ATOMS: atom_id res chain seq x y z
N SER A 1 13.97 6.06 -2.11
CA SER A 1 12.93 5.07 -1.71
C SER A 1 13.45 3.64 -1.58
N MET A 2 14.32 3.07 -2.50
CA MET A 2 14.87 1.71 -2.31
C MET A 2 15.61 1.60 -0.97
N LYS A 3 16.60 2.49 -0.72
CA LYS A 3 17.35 2.51 0.55
C LYS A 3 16.44 2.62 1.77
N THR A 4 15.43 3.48 1.72
CA THR A 4 14.47 3.67 2.82
C THR A 4 13.73 2.38 3.14
N VAL A 5 13.14 1.72 2.12
CA VAL A 5 12.40 0.47 2.31
C VAL A 5 13.33 -0.67 2.74
N SER A 6 14.54 -0.74 2.14
CA SER A 6 15.55 -1.73 2.51
C SER A 6 15.99 -1.57 3.97
N SER A 7 16.23 -0.34 4.42
CA SER A 7 16.59 -0.04 5.82
C SER A 7 15.42 -0.35 6.77
N MET A 8 14.22 0.15 6.45
CA MET A 8 13.03 -0.03 7.28
C MET A 8 12.66 -1.50 7.52
N LEU A 9 12.81 -2.35 6.50
CA LEU A 9 12.42 -3.76 6.57
C LEU A 9 13.62 -4.72 6.72
N ASN A 10 14.84 -4.21 6.72
CA ASN A 10 16.07 -5.01 6.72
C ASN A 10 16.06 -6.11 5.65
N VAL A 11 15.75 -5.73 4.41
CA VAL A 11 15.69 -6.63 3.25
C VAL A 11 16.51 -6.08 2.08
N PRO A 12 17.22 -6.91 1.33
CA PRO A 12 17.91 -6.46 0.11
C PRO A 12 16.89 -6.11 -0.97
N ILE A 13 17.11 -4.99 -1.65
CA ILE A 13 16.32 -4.55 -2.80
C ILE A 13 17.28 -4.17 -3.93
N ASP A 14 17.33 -4.99 -4.97
CA ASP A 14 18.26 -4.84 -6.10
C ASP A 14 17.63 -4.08 -7.26
N TYR A 15 16.31 -4.25 -7.46
CA TYR A 15 15.61 -3.71 -8.61
C TYR A 15 14.41 -2.87 -8.21
N TYR A 16 14.07 -1.91 -9.07
CA TYR A 16 12.86 -1.12 -8.92
C TYR A 16 12.12 -0.94 -10.25
N LEU A 17 10.84 -0.69 -10.14
CA LEU A 17 9.97 -0.30 -11.25
C LEU A 17 9.16 0.93 -10.84
N GLU A 18 9.29 2.02 -11.60
CA GLU A 18 8.45 3.21 -11.44
C GLU A 18 7.48 3.30 -12.61
N VAL A 19 6.20 3.21 -12.32
CA VAL A 19 5.12 3.17 -13.32
C VAL A 19 4.17 4.34 -13.08
N ASN A 20 4.09 5.27 -14.01
CA ASN A 20 3.08 6.33 -13.96
C ASN A 20 1.75 5.89 -14.60
N MET A 21 0.69 6.68 -14.45
CA MET A 21 -0.65 6.35 -14.96
C MET A 21 -0.70 6.17 -16.48
N LYS A 22 0.17 6.88 -17.22
CA LYS A 22 0.31 6.75 -18.67
C LYS A 22 0.90 5.40 -19.05
N ALA A 23 1.95 4.99 -18.32
CA ALA A 23 2.56 3.68 -18.46
C ALA A 23 1.55 2.57 -18.13
N LEU A 24 0.83 2.68 -17.02
CA LEU A 24 -0.19 1.72 -16.64
C LEU A 24 -1.23 1.51 -17.74
N ARG A 25 -1.77 2.61 -18.29
CA ARG A 25 -2.71 2.57 -19.41
C ARG A 25 -2.15 1.83 -20.62
N SER A 26 -0.89 2.14 -20.98
CA SER A 26 -0.23 1.54 -22.12
C SER A 26 0.09 0.06 -21.93
N LEU A 27 0.55 -0.32 -20.71
CA LEU A 27 0.82 -1.71 -20.34
C LEU A 27 -0.44 -2.56 -20.39
N VAL A 28 -1.54 -2.08 -19.80
CA VAL A 28 -2.84 -2.78 -19.84
C VAL A 28 -3.30 -3.00 -21.27
N ASN A 29 -3.22 -1.97 -22.12
CA ASN A 29 -3.60 -2.14 -23.53
C ASN A 29 -2.68 -3.11 -24.29
N ALA A 30 -1.38 -3.11 -23.98
CA ALA A 30 -0.40 -3.97 -24.66
C ALA A 30 -0.60 -5.46 -24.33
N VAL A 31 -1.06 -5.77 -23.10
CA VAL A 31 -1.41 -7.14 -22.72
C VAL A 31 -2.83 -7.55 -23.15
N GLY A 32 -3.55 -6.68 -23.87
CA GLY A 32 -4.90 -6.95 -24.35
C GLY A 32 -5.99 -6.74 -23.30
N GLY A 33 -5.73 -5.89 -22.28
CA GLY A 33 -6.61 -5.68 -21.14
C GLY A 33 -6.34 -6.64 -19.99
N VAL A 34 -6.95 -6.36 -18.84
CA VAL A 34 -6.80 -7.15 -17.62
C VAL A 34 -8.15 -7.53 -17.05
N ASP A 35 -8.21 -8.71 -16.43
CA ASP A 35 -9.40 -9.18 -15.75
C ASP A 35 -9.22 -8.97 -14.24
N VAL A 36 -10.18 -8.27 -13.62
CA VAL A 36 -10.16 -7.96 -12.18
C VAL A 36 -11.47 -8.40 -11.54
N ASN A 37 -11.46 -8.58 -10.22
CA ASN A 37 -12.66 -8.80 -9.43
C ASN A 37 -13.02 -7.50 -8.70
N VAL A 38 -14.01 -6.78 -9.24
CA VAL A 38 -14.49 -5.51 -8.68
C VAL A 38 -15.24 -5.78 -7.38
N PRO A 39 -14.89 -5.11 -6.26
CA PRO A 39 -15.43 -5.46 -4.94
C PRO A 39 -16.86 -4.97 -4.71
N PHE A 40 -17.28 -3.88 -5.37
CA PHE A 40 -18.60 -3.25 -5.27
C PHE A 40 -18.86 -2.36 -6.48
N ASP A 41 -20.10 -1.98 -6.70
CA ASP A 41 -20.49 -1.09 -7.80
C ASP A 41 -20.04 0.34 -7.53
N PHE A 42 -19.43 1.00 -8.51
CA PHE A 42 -19.07 2.42 -8.45
C PHE A 42 -18.82 2.99 -9.85
N SER A 43 -18.85 4.32 -9.96
CA SER A 43 -18.50 5.05 -11.18
C SER A 43 -17.35 6.00 -10.89
N TYR A 44 -16.37 6.07 -11.79
CA TYR A 44 -15.26 7.00 -11.68
C TYR A 44 -14.69 7.36 -13.05
N ASP A 45 -14.45 8.66 -13.28
CA ASP A 45 -13.83 9.19 -14.52
C ASP A 45 -14.54 8.70 -15.80
N TRP A 46 -15.88 8.77 -15.79
CA TRP A 46 -16.77 8.32 -16.90
C TRP A 46 -16.63 6.82 -17.21
N CYS A 47 -16.29 6.03 -16.23
CA CYS A 47 -16.24 4.57 -16.29
C CYS A 47 -17.12 3.97 -15.20
N ASP A 48 -17.94 2.98 -15.56
CA ASP A 48 -18.80 2.24 -14.64
C ASP A 48 -18.16 0.89 -14.30
N PHE A 49 -18.21 0.55 -13.03
CA PHE A 49 -17.66 -0.68 -12.49
C PHE A 49 -18.74 -1.43 -11.73
N HIS A 50 -18.96 -2.69 -12.10
CA HIS A 50 -19.94 -3.55 -11.46
C HIS A 50 -19.24 -4.64 -10.67
N LYS A 51 -19.79 -4.97 -9.50
CA LYS A 51 -19.28 -6.02 -8.63
C LYS A 51 -19.11 -7.34 -9.36
N GLY A 52 -17.95 -7.97 -9.19
CA GLY A 52 -17.63 -9.25 -9.82
C GLY A 52 -16.51 -9.15 -10.85
N LYS A 53 -16.37 -10.17 -11.68
CA LYS A 53 -15.33 -10.23 -12.71
C LYS A 53 -15.63 -9.24 -13.83
N GLN A 54 -14.65 -8.42 -14.16
CA GLN A 54 -14.76 -7.41 -15.20
C GLN A 54 -13.45 -7.30 -15.99
N HIS A 55 -13.57 -7.18 -17.30
CA HIS A 55 -12.43 -6.94 -18.20
C HIS A 55 -12.21 -5.44 -18.35
N LEU A 56 -11.00 -4.98 -18.03
CA LEU A 56 -10.63 -3.57 -18.08
C LEU A 56 -9.63 -3.31 -19.20
N ASN A 57 -9.94 -2.37 -20.09
CA ASN A 57 -8.94 -1.76 -20.97
C ASN A 57 -8.09 -0.74 -20.18
N GLY A 58 -7.08 -0.15 -20.85
CA GLY A 58 -6.16 0.77 -20.16
C GLY A 58 -6.84 2.02 -19.58
N ARG A 59 -7.92 2.54 -20.17
CA ARG A 59 -8.68 3.68 -19.61
C ARG A 59 -9.42 3.27 -18.35
N HIS A 60 -10.17 2.17 -18.40
CA HIS A 60 -10.89 1.64 -17.26
C HIS A 60 -9.93 1.25 -16.13
N ALA A 61 -8.78 0.64 -16.45
CA ALA A 61 -7.78 0.29 -15.44
C ALA A 61 -7.24 1.53 -14.70
N VAL A 62 -6.96 2.63 -15.40
CA VAL A 62 -6.53 3.89 -14.76
C VAL A 62 -7.63 4.47 -13.87
N ALA A 63 -8.87 4.50 -14.33
CA ALA A 63 -10.01 4.95 -13.52
C ALA A 63 -10.17 4.07 -12.27
N TYR A 64 -10.10 2.74 -12.42
CA TYR A 64 -10.21 1.76 -11.35
C TYR A 64 -9.17 1.95 -10.23
N VAL A 65 -7.90 2.17 -10.58
CA VAL A 65 -6.82 2.33 -9.59
C VAL A 65 -6.76 3.72 -8.96
N ARG A 66 -7.43 4.72 -9.54
CA ARG A 66 -7.44 6.11 -9.03
C ARG A 66 -8.57 6.39 -8.07
N MET A 67 -9.69 5.69 -8.19
CA MET A 67 -10.84 5.88 -7.31
C MET A 67 -10.42 5.68 -5.84
N ARG A 68 -10.87 6.56 -4.96
CA ARG A 68 -10.54 6.54 -3.52
C ARG A 68 -11.76 6.85 -2.64
N LYS A 69 -12.50 7.90 -2.98
CA LYS A 69 -13.50 8.48 -2.08
C LYS A 69 -14.71 7.59 -1.80
N GLU A 70 -15.09 6.75 -2.75
CA GLU A 70 -16.26 5.88 -2.64
C GLU A 70 -15.92 4.50 -2.04
N ASP A 71 -14.62 4.21 -1.82
CA ASP A 71 -14.22 2.95 -1.19
C ASP A 71 -14.36 3.08 0.33
N PRO A 72 -15.18 2.24 0.98
CA PRO A 72 -15.34 2.25 2.44
C PRO A 72 -14.02 1.98 3.20
N ARG A 73 -13.02 1.38 2.52
CA ARG A 73 -11.69 1.12 3.06
C ARG A 73 -10.70 2.26 2.76
N GLY A 74 -11.17 3.36 2.14
CA GLY A 74 -10.36 4.53 1.82
C GLY A 74 -9.11 4.22 0.99
N ASP A 75 -7.95 4.57 1.51
CA ASP A 75 -6.68 4.40 0.82
C ASP A 75 -6.25 2.93 0.67
N TYR A 76 -6.55 2.09 1.65
CA TYR A 76 -6.28 0.64 1.59
C TYR A 76 -7.03 -0.02 0.43
N GLY A 77 -8.28 0.37 0.20
CA GLY A 77 -9.05 -0.11 -0.94
C GLY A 77 -8.44 0.30 -2.28
N ARG A 78 -7.93 1.54 -2.38
CA ARG A 78 -7.18 2.00 -3.55
C ARG A 78 -5.92 1.16 -3.77
N GLN A 79 -5.13 0.92 -2.74
CA GLN A 79 -3.92 0.11 -2.81
C GLN A 79 -4.23 -1.34 -3.23
N LEU A 80 -5.33 -1.92 -2.74
CA LEU A 80 -5.80 -3.24 -3.16
C LEU A 80 -6.08 -3.29 -4.66
N ARG A 81 -6.81 -2.31 -5.20
CA ARG A 81 -7.10 -2.25 -6.65
C ARG A 81 -5.82 -2.05 -7.47
N GLN A 82 -4.88 -1.24 -7.00
CA GLN A 82 -3.58 -1.07 -7.66
C GLN A 82 -2.83 -2.40 -7.73
N ARG A 83 -2.72 -3.14 -6.63
CA ARG A 83 -2.09 -4.47 -6.61
C ARG A 83 -2.79 -5.44 -7.55
N GLN A 84 -4.12 -5.49 -7.51
CA GLN A 84 -4.92 -6.37 -8.37
C GLN A 84 -4.66 -6.15 -9.87
N VAL A 85 -4.56 -4.88 -10.30
CA VAL A 85 -4.24 -4.55 -11.70
C VAL A 85 -2.79 -4.93 -12.04
N ILE A 86 -1.83 -4.69 -11.15
CA ILE A 86 -0.43 -5.08 -11.35
C ILE A 86 -0.31 -6.61 -11.48
N GLU A 87 -0.94 -7.36 -10.57
CA GLU A 87 -0.98 -8.83 -10.62
C GLU A 87 -1.59 -9.33 -11.92
N ALA A 88 -2.70 -8.74 -12.35
CA ALA A 88 -3.37 -9.11 -13.59
C ALA A 88 -2.49 -8.82 -14.84
N ILE A 89 -1.77 -7.69 -14.84
CA ILE A 89 -0.78 -7.39 -15.89
C ILE A 89 0.32 -8.45 -15.91
N MET A 90 0.88 -8.81 -14.75
CA MET A 90 1.93 -9.81 -14.64
C MET A 90 1.46 -11.18 -15.14
N HIS A 91 0.27 -11.63 -14.72
CA HIS A 91 -0.31 -12.89 -15.22
C HIS A 91 -0.49 -12.90 -16.74
N LYS A 92 -1.01 -11.82 -17.30
CA LYS A 92 -1.19 -11.69 -18.76
C LYS A 92 0.16 -11.63 -19.49
N ALA A 93 1.13 -10.86 -18.98
CA ALA A 93 2.47 -10.74 -19.57
C ALA A 93 3.23 -12.07 -19.62
N MET A 94 3.03 -12.92 -18.61
CA MET A 94 3.68 -14.25 -18.54
C MET A 94 2.88 -15.35 -19.25
N SER A 95 1.69 -15.05 -19.79
CA SER A 95 0.91 -16.03 -20.56
C SER A 95 1.52 -16.29 -21.95
N VAL A 96 1.33 -17.51 -22.44
CA VAL A 96 1.90 -17.97 -23.72
C VAL A 96 1.43 -17.08 -24.90
N ASN A 97 0.20 -16.59 -24.83
CA ASN A 97 -0.39 -15.79 -25.90
C ASN A 97 0.19 -14.37 -26.03
N THR A 98 0.95 -13.91 -25.06
CA THR A 98 1.54 -12.56 -25.05
C THR A 98 2.92 -12.51 -25.71
N LEU A 99 3.55 -13.67 -25.98
CA LEU A 99 4.87 -13.73 -26.63
C LEU A 99 4.89 -13.07 -28.01
N SER A 100 3.80 -13.11 -28.76
CA SER A 100 3.67 -12.41 -30.04
C SER A 100 3.69 -10.87 -29.90
N ASN A 101 3.37 -10.33 -28.75
CA ASN A 101 3.36 -8.89 -28.46
C ASN A 101 4.59 -8.44 -27.65
N TYR A 102 5.57 -9.31 -27.44
CA TYR A 102 6.74 -9.05 -26.58
C TYR A 102 7.50 -7.77 -26.98
N ARG A 103 7.69 -7.54 -28.27
CA ARG A 103 8.32 -6.30 -28.77
C ARG A 103 7.57 -5.05 -28.33
N LYS A 104 6.24 -5.05 -28.44
CA LYS A 104 5.40 -3.92 -28.01
C LYS A 104 5.50 -3.68 -26.50
N LEU A 105 5.58 -4.74 -25.70
CA LEU A 105 5.76 -4.63 -24.25
C LEU A 105 7.11 -4.00 -23.91
N ILE A 106 8.18 -4.42 -24.58
CA ILE A 106 9.52 -3.84 -24.39
C ILE A 106 9.55 -2.36 -24.78
N ASP A 107 8.96 -1.99 -25.92
CA ASP A 107 8.90 -0.58 -26.36
C ASP A 107 8.15 0.29 -25.34
N ILE A 108 7.04 -0.22 -24.78
CA ILE A 108 6.29 0.47 -23.74
C ILE A 108 7.10 0.55 -22.44
N PHE A 109 7.78 -0.53 -22.05
CA PHE A 109 8.66 -0.55 -20.89
C PHE A 109 9.75 0.52 -21.02
N ASN A 110 10.50 0.50 -22.12
CA ASN A 110 11.58 1.45 -22.37
C ASN A 110 11.08 2.91 -22.43
N LYS A 111 9.84 3.12 -22.90
CA LYS A 111 9.30 4.48 -23.07
C LYS A 111 8.68 5.05 -21.79
N TYR A 112 8.07 4.23 -20.95
CA TYR A 112 7.19 4.71 -19.88
C TYR A 112 7.52 4.18 -18.49
N VAL A 113 8.35 3.15 -18.36
CA VAL A 113 8.75 2.56 -17.09
C VAL A 113 10.18 2.94 -16.79
N LYS A 114 10.42 3.50 -15.59
CA LYS A 114 11.77 3.69 -15.10
C LYS A 114 12.18 2.50 -14.27
N THR A 115 13.34 1.94 -14.57
CA THR A 115 13.88 0.77 -13.89
C THR A 115 15.40 0.74 -14.04
N ASN A 116 16.06 0.01 -13.13
CA ASN A 116 17.46 -0.39 -13.28
C ASN A 116 17.63 -1.80 -13.84
N LEU A 117 16.51 -2.50 -14.18
CA LEU A 117 16.57 -3.77 -14.88
C LEU A 117 17.12 -3.56 -16.30
N THR A 118 18.11 -4.35 -16.67
CA THR A 118 18.57 -4.44 -18.05
C THR A 118 17.62 -5.28 -18.89
N PHE A 119 17.75 -5.19 -20.22
CA PHE A 119 17.00 -6.06 -21.13
C PHE A 119 17.26 -7.55 -20.84
N ASN A 120 18.50 -7.92 -20.57
CA ASN A 120 18.87 -9.30 -20.25
C ASN A 120 18.26 -9.78 -18.93
N ASP A 121 18.17 -8.91 -17.92
CA ASP A 121 17.49 -9.23 -16.66
C ASP A 121 16.00 -9.50 -16.90
N MET A 122 15.34 -8.65 -17.69
CA MET A 122 13.92 -8.82 -18.04
C MET A 122 13.68 -10.12 -18.84
N LEU A 123 14.57 -10.43 -19.77
CA LEU A 123 14.52 -11.68 -20.52
C LEU A 123 14.72 -12.90 -19.61
N SER A 124 15.73 -12.88 -18.75
CA SER A 124 16.00 -13.93 -17.75
C SER A 124 14.81 -14.13 -16.83
N LEU A 125 14.21 -13.05 -16.31
CA LEU A 125 13.01 -13.13 -15.48
C LEU A 125 11.86 -13.79 -16.24
N THR A 126 11.64 -13.40 -17.49
CA THR A 126 10.56 -13.97 -18.32
C THR A 126 10.76 -15.45 -18.60
N LEU A 127 11.98 -15.88 -18.88
CA LEU A 127 12.28 -17.28 -19.25
C LEU A 127 12.32 -18.19 -18.03
N ASN A 128 12.96 -17.76 -16.93
CA ASN A 128 13.24 -18.60 -15.78
C ASN A 128 12.15 -18.57 -14.70
N TYR A 129 11.35 -17.47 -14.64
CA TYR A 129 10.37 -17.25 -13.56
C TYR A 129 8.91 -17.31 -14.01
N ARG A 130 8.62 -17.85 -15.21
CA ARG A 130 7.23 -18.02 -15.70
C ARG A 130 6.33 -18.80 -14.74
N GLY A 131 6.88 -19.79 -14.05
CA GLY A 131 6.17 -20.58 -13.05
C GLY A 131 5.77 -19.78 -11.81
N CYS A 132 6.50 -18.73 -11.47
CA CYS A 132 6.25 -17.91 -10.29
C CYS A 132 4.95 -17.08 -10.39
N ALA A 133 4.48 -16.77 -11.61
CA ALA A 133 3.23 -16.06 -11.81
C ALA A 133 2.01 -16.79 -11.19
N LYS A 134 2.05 -18.11 -11.11
CA LYS A 134 0.98 -18.92 -10.51
C LYS A 134 0.95 -18.82 -8.97
N ASN A 135 2.07 -18.43 -8.37
CA ASN A 135 2.25 -18.37 -6.91
C ASN A 135 2.48 -16.94 -6.41
N LEU A 136 2.02 -15.94 -7.17
CA LEU A 136 2.14 -14.55 -6.78
C LEU A 136 1.28 -14.28 -5.55
N LYS A 137 1.92 -13.83 -4.46
CA LYS A 137 1.23 -13.40 -3.23
C LYS A 137 1.50 -11.94 -3.01
N SER A 138 0.46 -11.17 -2.80
CA SER A 138 0.59 -9.77 -2.44
C SER A 138 0.29 -9.54 -0.96
N GLY A 139 0.83 -8.47 -0.41
CA GLY A 139 0.62 -8.08 0.97
C GLY A 139 0.74 -6.56 1.11
N TYR A 140 0.44 -6.07 2.28
CA TYR A 140 0.62 -4.67 2.66
C TYR A 140 1.17 -4.60 4.08
N ILE A 141 1.65 -3.44 4.46
CA ILE A 141 2.01 -3.10 5.83
C ILE A 141 0.78 -2.43 6.43
N GLN A 142 0.27 -2.98 7.54
CA GLN A 142 -0.83 -2.35 8.27
C GLN A 142 -0.30 -1.13 9.01
N GLY A 143 -0.88 0.03 8.74
CA GLY A 143 -0.58 1.27 9.46
C GLY A 143 -1.71 1.65 10.41
N HIS A 144 -1.39 2.53 11.33
CA HIS A 144 -2.31 3.23 12.23
C HIS A 144 -2.40 4.69 11.80
N ASP A 145 -3.59 5.27 11.92
CA ASP A 145 -3.79 6.68 11.67
C ASP A 145 -3.08 7.51 12.74
N ALA A 146 -2.20 8.39 12.32
CA ALA A 146 -1.45 9.26 13.21
C ALA A 146 -1.33 10.67 12.66
N TRP A 147 -0.98 11.60 13.55
CA TRP A 147 -0.74 13.00 13.22
C TRP A 147 0.67 13.39 13.60
N ILE A 148 1.40 13.98 12.65
CA ILE A 148 2.70 14.62 12.87
C ILE A 148 2.59 16.06 12.41
N ASP A 149 2.80 17.02 13.31
CA ASP A 149 2.82 18.46 12.99
C ASP A 149 1.61 18.91 12.15
N GLY A 150 0.41 18.44 12.51
CA GLY A 150 -0.83 18.79 11.81
C GLY A 150 -1.09 18.02 10.50
N SER A 151 -0.21 17.11 10.12
CA SER A 151 -0.38 16.27 8.93
C SER A 151 -0.86 14.87 9.31
N SER A 152 -1.89 14.39 8.63
CA SER A 152 -2.38 13.02 8.78
C SER A 152 -1.46 12.06 8.04
N ILE A 153 -0.98 11.05 8.72
CA ILE A 153 -0.06 10.03 8.22
C ILE A 153 -0.50 8.63 8.64
N GLN A 154 0.16 7.62 8.11
CA GLN A 154 0.07 6.23 8.55
C GLN A 154 1.41 5.80 9.15
N VAL A 155 1.38 5.24 10.35
CA VAL A 155 2.55 4.70 11.04
C VAL A 155 2.36 3.22 11.25
N ALA A 156 3.36 2.41 10.91
CA ALA A 156 3.33 0.97 11.17
C ALA A 156 4.00 0.66 12.52
N SER A 157 3.39 -0.23 13.30
CA SER A 157 3.99 -0.71 14.54
C SER A 157 5.28 -1.50 14.29
N THR A 158 6.16 -1.54 15.27
CA THR A 158 7.38 -2.37 15.22
C THR A 158 7.05 -3.85 14.99
N GLU A 159 5.97 -4.35 15.59
CA GLU A 159 5.50 -5.72 15.40
C GLU A 159 5.09 -5.99 13.94
N GLU A 160 4.33 -5.09 13.32
CA GLU A 160 3.92 -5.26 11.92
C GLU A 160 5.11 -5.15 10.96
N LEU A 161 6.04 -4.22 11.19
CA LEU A 161 7.28 -4.12 10.42
C LEU A 161 8.10 -5.39 10.53
N GLN A 162 8.28 -5.92 11.74
CA GLN A 162 9.00 -7.17 11.99
C GLN A 162 8.35 -8.36 11.30
N LYS A 163 7.04 -8.48 11.37
CA LYS A 163 6.26 -9.53 10.71
C LYS A 163 6.42 -9.49 9.18
N VAL A 164 6.38 -8.30 8.59
CA VAL A 164 6.56 -8.11 7.15
C VAL A 164 8.01 -8.42 6.74
N SER A 165 8.99 -7.93 7.50
CA SER A 165 10.40 -8.24 7.31
C SER A 165 10.65 -9.74 7.31
N ASN A 166 10.23 -10.44 8.36
CA ASN A 166 10.40 -11.88 8.50
C ASN A 166 9.77 -12.65 7.34
N ARG A 167 8.58 -12.23 6.89
CA ARG A 167 7.90 -12.84 5.75
C ARG A 167 8.69 -12.68 4.45
N ILE A 168 9.23 -11.49 4.19
CA ILE A 168 10.02 -11.22 2.98
C ILE A 168 11.35 -11.97 3.05
N ARG A 169 12.07 -11.89 4.16
CA ARG A 169 13.35 -12.59 4.38
C ARG A 169 13.19 -14.09 4.19
N LYS A 170 12.17 -14.70 4.77
CA LYS A 170 11.85 -16.13 4.59
C LYS A 170 11.60 -16.49 3.12
N ASN A 171 10.87 -15.63 2.38
CA ASN A 171 10.64 -15.86 0.95
C ASN A 171 11.92 -15.73 0.10
N LEU A 172 12.89 -14.95 0.56
CA LEU A 172 14.20 -14.80 -0.05
C LEU A 172 15.22 -15.88 0.41
N GLY A 173 14.83 -16.79 1.30
CA GLY A 173 15.73 -17.78 1.87
C GLY A 173 16.74 -17.20 2.86
N LEU A 174 16.46 -16.03 3.42
CA LEU A 174 17.30 -15.36 4.42
C LEU A 174 16.81 -15.71 5.83
N GLU A 175 17.73 -15.75 6.78
CA GLU A 175 17.40 -15.87 8.20
C GLU A 175 16.62 -14.65 8.67
N THR A 176 15.74 -14.85 9.63
CA THR A 176 15.02 -13.76 10.28
C THR A 176 15.95 -13.03 11.25
N GLU A 177 15.83 -11.72 11.30
CA GLU A 177 16.60 -10.85 12.18
C GLU A 177 15.66 -9.88 12.88
N THR A 178 15.98 -9.51 14.12
CA THR A 178 15.25 -8.46 14.82
C THR A 178 15.53 -7.11 14.16
N LEU A 179 14.47 -6.36 13.90
CA LEU A 179 14.60 -5.01 13.37
C LEU A 179 15.14 -4.08 14.47
N ASP A 180 16.26 -3.44 14.16
CA ASP A 180 16.87 -2.38 14.98
C ASP A 180 17.23 -1.24 14.04
N ASN A 181 16.31 -0.31 13.87
CA ASN A 181 16.45 0.81 12.95
C ASN A 181 15.74 2.06 13.47
N GLU A 182 15.80 3.14 12.72
CA GLU A 182 15.22 4.41 13.13
C GLU A 182 13.71 4.32 13.36
N GLU A 183 12.98 3.59 12.54
CA GLU A 183 11.53 3.44 12.67
C GLU A 183 11.15 2.70 13.97
N THR A 184 11.88 1.64 14.33
CA THR A 184 11.63 0.90 15.57
C THR A 184 11.99 1.74 16.80
N ARG A 185 13.10 2.51 16.74
CA ARG A 185 13.47 3.47 17.80
C ARG A 185 12.40 4.56 17.97
N GLN A 186 11.93 5.14 16.90
CA GLN A 186 10.87 6.17 16.94
C GLN A 186 9.57 5.61 17.54
N ASN A 187 9.19 4.39 17.17
CA ASN A 187 8.03 3.71 17.76
C ASN A 187 8.19 3.52 19.27
N GLU A 188 9.34 3.03 19.70
CA GLU A 188 9.63 2.82 21.13
C GLU A 188 9.55 4.12 21.94
N LEU A 189 10.14 5.21 21.45
CA LEU A 189 10.08 6.52 22.10
C LEU A 189 8.63 7.05 22.17
N ASN A 190 7.83 6.82 21.12
CA ASN A 190 6.42 7.20 21.12
C ASN A 190 5.59 6.33 22.09
N ASP A 191 5.87 5.03 22.18
CA ASP A 191 5.22 4.14 23.15
C ASP A 191 5.49 4.57 24.59
N GLN A 192 6.74 4.89 24.91
CA GLN A 192 7.14 5.35 26.24
C GLN A 192 6.50 6.69 26.61
N ASN A 193 6.34 7.60 25.64
CA ASN A 193 5.90 8.97 25.92
C ASN A 193 4.41 9.23 25.63
N SER A 194 3.79 8.45 24.75
CA SER A 194 2.43 8.69 24.26
C SER A 194 1.48 7.50 24.40
N HIS A 195 1.99 6.34 24.80
CA HIS A 195 1.22 5.09 24.99
C HIS A 195 0.29 4.78 23.81
N ILE A 196 0.88 4.56 22.64
CA ILE A 196 0.13 4.30 21.40
C ILE A 196 -0.70 3.02 21.52
N LYS A 197 -1.96 3.07 21.14
CA LYS A 197 -2.84 1.89 21.08
C LYS A 197 -2.70 1.21 19.72
N TRP A 198 -1.69 0.38 19.56
CA TRP A 198 -1.44 -0.35 18.31
C TRP A 198 -2.50 -1.39 17.95
N ASP A 199 -3.31 -1.81 18.92
CA ASP A 199 -4.44 -2.73 18.75
C ASP A 199 -5.70 -2.07 18.18
N ASP A 200 -5.77 -0.73 18.19
CA ASP A 200 -6.85 0.05 17.61
C ASP A 200 -6.35 0.93 16.46
N PRO A 201 -6.42 0.46 15.20
CA PRO A 201 -5.94 1.21 14.03
C PRO A 201 -6.64 2.55 13.80
N GLN A 202 -7.80 2.77 14.43
CA GLN A 202 -8.58 4.00 14.33
C GLN A 202 -8.40 4.93 15.53
N ALA A 203 -7.65 4.52 16.55
CA ALA A 203 -7.34 5.38 17.67
C ALA A 203 -6.55 6.60 17.19
N PHE A 204 -6.98 7.79 17.63
CA PHE A 204 -6.24 8.99 17.34
C PHE A 204 -4.88 8.96 18.03
N THR A 205 -3.82 9.05 17.25
CA THR A 205 -2.44 9.00 17.73
C THR A 205 -1.70 10.26 17.31
N ASN A 206 -1.19 11.01 18.29
CA ASN A 206 -0.18 12.03 18.05
C ASN A 206 1.19 11.35 18.05
N TYR A 207 1.79 11.23 16.89
CA TYR A 207 3.11 10.66 16.73
C TYR A 207 4.14 11.79 16.68
N ARG A 208 5.23 11.66 17.43
CA ARG A 208 6.30 12.67 17.48
C ARG A 208 7.55 12.12 16.81
N ILE A 209 8.27 12.99 16.14
CA ILE A 209 9.60 12.67 15.64
C ILE A 209 10.62 13.09 16.70
N TYR A 210 11.47 12.17 17.10
CA TYR A 210 12.54 12.37 18.06
C TYR A 210 13.88 12.52 17.34
N ASP A 211 14.71 13.45 17.82
CA ASP A 211 16.07 13.66 17.29
C ASP A 211 16.96 12.45 17.55
N GLN A 212 17.76 12.04 16.58
CA GLN A 212 18.61 10.85 16.67
C GLN A 212 19.72 10.95 17.73
N LYS A 213 20.12 12.15 18.14
CA LYS A 213 21.23 12.34 19.06
C LYS A 213 20.80 12.60 20.49
N SER A 214 19.61 13.12 20.69
CA SER A 214 19.18 13.61 22.01
C SER A 214 17.93 12.97 22.55
N ASP A 215 17.23 12.12 21.75
CA ASP A 215 15.93 11.54 22.05
C ASP A 215 14.88 12.57 22.51
N LYS A 216 15.09 13.84 22.12
CA LYS A 216 14.13 14.92 22.36
C LYS A 216 13.25 15.10 21.13
N PRO A 217 11.98 15.54 21.29
CA PRO A 217 11.14 15.84 20.15
C PRO A 217 11.83 16.81 19.19
N ALA A 218 11.94 16.43 17.93
CA ALA A 218 12.48 17.30 16.88
C ALA A 218 11.43 18.37 16.57
N GLY A 219 11.71 19.60 16.99
CA GLY A 219 10.80 20.74 16.80
C GLY A 219 10.63 21.51 18.10
N GLY A 220 10.94 22.81 18.04
CA GLY A 220 10.83 23.71 19.20
C GLY A 220 9.41 23.69 19.77
N SER A 221 9.35 23.81 21.07
CA SER A 221 8.14 23.91 21.88
C SER A 221 7.19 24.98 21.34
N ASN A 222 6.30 24.61 20.45
CA ASN A 222 5.07 25.33 20.29
C ASN A 222 3.96 24.29 20.13
N SER A 223 3.31 24.04 21.25
CA SER A 223 2.20 23.14 21.44
C SER A 223 0.94 23.65 20.75
N GLY A 224 0.97 23.66 19.44
CA GLY A 224 -0.24 23.68 18.65
C GLY A 224 -0.67 22.24 18.40
N TYR A 225 -1.15 21.54 19.42
CA TYR A 225 -1.85 20.28 19.22
C TYR A 225 -2.95 20.51 18.19
N GLY A 226 -2.80 19.95 17.01
CA GLY A 226 -3.89 19.88 16.06
C GLY A 226 -5.08 19.25 16.77
N LYS A 227 -6.13 20.03 17.02
CA LYS A 227 -7.38 19.49 17.55
C LYS A 227 -7.84 18.44 16.56
N ASN A 228 -8.19 17.26 17.07
CA ASN A 228 -8.85 16.24 16.27
C ASN A 228 -10.00 16.90 15.50
N PRO A 229 -9.97 16.99 14.17
CA PRO A 229 -11.04 17.64 13.41
C PRO A 229 -12.39 16.93 13.57
N ASN A 230 -12.41 15.71 14.13
CA ASN A 230 -13.60 14.92 14.42
C ASN A 230 -14.01 14.97 15.91
N ALA A 231 -13.33 15.73 16.76
CA ALA A 231 -13.79 15.97 18.11
C ALA A 231 -14.98 16.94 18.04
N SER A 232 -16.18 16.41 17.87
CA SER A 232 -17.42 17.16 18.06
C SER A 232 -17.43 17.76 19.47
N SER A 233 -17.51 19.07 19.55
CA SER A 233 -17.83 19.78 20.78
C SER A 233 -19.11 19.19 21.35
N SER A 234 -19.04 18.53 22.49
CA SER A 234 -20.21 18.09 23.24
C SER A 234 -20.97 19.30 23.72
N PRO A 235 -22.23 19.48 23.37
CA PRO A 235 -23.09 20.35 24.11
C PRO A 235 -23.60 19.60 25.36
N ASN A 236 -23.62 20.29 26.47
CA ASN A 236 -24.11 19.86 27.78
C ASN A 236 -25.49 19.18 27.71
N SER A 237 -25.56 18.04 28.39
CA SER A 237 -26.68 17.40 29.06
C SER A 237 -28.13 17.84 28.70
N SER A 238 -28.85 16.92 28.08
CA SER A 238 -30.20 16.56 28.54
C SER A 238 -30.60 15.20 27.96
N SER A 239 -31.09 14.36 28.87
CA SER A 239 -31.54 13.00 28.74
C SER A 239 -32.60 12.76 27.66
N SER A 240 -32.43 11.76 26.81
CA SER A 240 -33.51 10.88 26.36
C SER A 240 -32.92 9.62 25.71
N SER A 241 -33.37 8.51 26.21
CA SER A 241 -33.11 7.12 25.79
C SER A 241 -33.65 6.86 24.39
N SER A 242 -32.81 6.34 23.50
CA SER A 242 -33.28 5.49 22.40
C SER A 242 -32.13 4.57 21.94
N SER A 243 -32.46 3.31 22.02
CA SER A 243 -31.68 2.15 21.58
C SER A 243 -31.37 2.20 20.07
N SER A 244 -30.12 2.08 19.69
CA SER A 244 -29.76 1.68 18.34
C SER A 244 -28.60 0.68 18.37
N SER A 245 -28.88 -0.44 17.75
CA SER A 245 -28.06 -1.64 17.61
C SER A 245 -26.74 -1.36 16.88
N SER A 246 -25.63 -1.66 17.53
CA SER A 246 -24.30 -1.71 16.94
C SER A 246 -24.14 -2.98 16.12
N GLY A 247 -24.18 -2.86 14.80
CA GLY A 247 -23.77 -3.91 13.88
C GLY A 247 -22.25 -3.96 13.76
N GLY A 248 -21.60 -4.78 14.57
CA GLY A 248 -20.17 -5.06 14.44
C GLY A 248 -19.91 -5.99 13.24
N TRP A 249 -19.13 -5.54 12.28
CA TRP A 249 -18.65 -6.34 11.16
C TRP A 249 -17.41 -7.13 11.56
N LYS A 250 -17.56 -8.43 11.76
CA LYS A 250 -16.44 -9.36 11.89
C LYS A 250 -16.02 -9.84 10.51
N PHE A 251 -14.78 -9.54 10.11
CA PHE A 251 -14.18 -10.14 8.92
C PHE A 251 -13.48 -11.45 9.31
N ARG A 252 -13.89 -12.55 8.70
CA ARG A 252 -13.14 -13.83 8.65
C ARG A 252 -12.37 -13.90 7.34
N TRP A 253 -11.12 -14.31 7.45
CA TRP A 253 -10.21 -14.66 6.34
C TRP A 253 -10.51 -16.04 5.78
#